data_149ef7afd6167aab7a6a1707ea84470f
#
_entry.id   149ef7afd6167aab7a6a1707ea84470f
#
_cell.length_a   1.000
_cell.length_b   1.000
_cell.length_c   1.000
_cell.angle_alpha   90.00
_cell.angle_beta   90.00
_cell.angle_gamma   90.00
#
_symmetry.space_group_name_H-M   'P 1'
#
loop_
_entity.id
_entity.type
_entity.pdbx_description
1 polymer ?
#
loop_
_entity_poly.entity_id
_entity_poly.type
_entity_poly.pdbx_seq_one_letter_code
_entity_poly.pdbx_strand_id
1 'polypeptide(L)'
;MSFYGLRLEYALEGISNYIAWKDRMEVVLEDNGLKEFIDHDIPKPLASDAKDLVEWRKCVAKERRIILEGVRVHIVLNIHSKKTPFAMWKALTDLFQNSSDHRKLELKDKFRNIKMEKGDSILKYFTNFTQC
;
A
#
# COMPACT_ATOMS: atom_id res chain seq x y z
N MET A 1 -4.36 -19.47 -16.16
CA MET A 1 -3.69 -19.45 -14.86
C MET A 1 -4.21 -18.29 -14.02
N SER A 2 -4.68 -18.56 -12.86
CA SER A 2 -5.16 -17.48 -12.00
C SER A 2 -3.97 -16.76 -11.36
N PHE A 3 -4.08 -15.45 -11.29
CA PHE A 3 -3.05 -14.61 -10.72
C PHE A 3 -3.65 -13.89 -9.50
N TYR A 4 -3.12 -14.19 -8.33
CA TYR A 4 -3.70 -13.76 -7.06
C TYR A 4 -3.16 -12.41 -6.56
N GLY A 5 -2.07 -11.91 -7.13
CA GLY A 5 -1.44 -10.67 -6.70
C GLY A 5 -1.26 -9.69 -7.85
N LEU A 6 -0.38 -8.72 -7.65
CA LEU A 6 -0.05 -7.74 -8.69
C LEU A 6 0.97 -8.32 -9.67
N ARG A 7 0.86 -7.90 -10.92
CA ARG A 7 1.88 -8.21 -11.91
C ARG A 7 3.17 -7.48 -11.55
N LEU A 8 4.31 -8.07 -11.93
CA LEU A 8 5.62 -7.50 -11.65
C LEU A 8 5.76 -6.07 -12.16
N GLU A 9 5.17 -5.75 -13.29
CA GLU A 9 5.20 -4.40 -13.87
C GLU A 9 4.52 -3.36 -13.01
N TYR A 10 3.64 -3.79 -12.08
CA TYR A 10 2.95 -2.89 -11.15
C TYR A 10 3.54 -2.95 -9.74
N ALA A 11 4.65 -3.65 -9.54
CA ALA A 11 5.26 -3.79 -8.24
C ALA A 11 5.70 -2.44 -7.67
N LEU A 12 5.61 -2.30 -6.35
CA LEU A 12 6.03 -1.09 -5.66
C LEU A 12 7.53 -0.87 -5.83
N GLU A 13 7.90 0.25 -6.39
CA GLU A 13 9.29 0.63 -6.61
C GLU A 13 9.79 1.68 -5.63
N GLY A 14 8.88 2.50 -5.13
CA GLY A 14 9.21 3.57 -4.21
C GLY A 14 8.07 4.56 -4.11
N ILE A 15 8.38 5.76 -3.61
CA ILE A 15 7.38 6.80 -3.40
C ILE A 15 6.69 7.22 -4.70
N SER A 16 7.37 7.10 -5.84
CA SER A 16 6.84 7.55 -7.13
C SER A 16 5.57 6.80 -7.56
N ASN A 17 5.46 5.52 -7.21
CA ASN A 17 4.29 4.73 -7.57
C ASN A 17 3.52 4.17 -6.37
N TYR A 18 3.81 4.67 -5.15
CA TYR A 18 3.22 4.13 -3.93
C TYR A 18 1.69 4.27 -3.91
N ILE A 19 1.15 5.43 -4.22
CA ILE A 19 -0.29 5.67 -4.14
C ILE A 19 -1.06 4.76 -5.10
N ALA A 20 -0.61 4.67 -6.35
CA ALA A 20 -1.25 3.80 -7.34
C ALA A 20 -1.11 2.33 -6.93
N TRP A 21 0.05 1.94 -6.42
CA TRP A 21 0.30 0.59 -5.94
C TRP A 21 -0.63 0.24 -4.77
N LYS A 22 -0.75 1.15 -3.81
CA LYS A 22 -1.59 0.95 -2.63
C LYS A 22 -3.04 0.68 -3.03
N ASP A 23 -3.58 1.51 -3.93
CA ASP A 23 -4.96 1.35 -4.38
C ASP A 23 -5.17 0.01 -5.07
N ARG A 24 -4.25 -0.38 -5.94
CA ARG A 24 -4.34 -1.68 -6.64
C ARG A 24 -4.21 -2.84 -5.68
N MET A 25 -3.28 -2.77 -4.75
CA MET A 25 -3.05 -3.85 -3.78
C MET A 25 -4.26 -4.02 -2.85
N GLU A 26 -4.87 -2.93 -2.41
CA GLU A 26 -6.09 -3.01 -1.60
C GLU A 26 -7.20 -3.75 -2.32
N VAL A 27 -7.37 -3.50 -3.63
CA VAL A 27 -8.36 -4.21 -4.44
C VAL A 27 -8.01 -5.70 -4.54
N VAL A 28 -6.74 -6.02 -4.76
CA VAL A 28 -6.29 -7.41 -4.82
C VAL A 28 -6.58 -8.14 -3.50
N LEU A 29 -6.26 -7.52 -2.38
CA LEU A 29 -6.49 -8.12 -1.06
C LEU A 29 -7.97 -8.27 -0.76
N GLU A 30 -8.78 -7.28 -1.11
CA GLU A 30 -10.23 -7.36 -0.94
C GLU A 30 -10.83 -8.47 -1.79
N ASP A 31 -10.38 -8.60 -3.04
CA ASP A 31 -10.84 -9.63 -3.96
C ASP A 31 -10.51 -11.04 -3.45
N ASN A 32 -9.43 -11.18 -2.70
CA ASN A 32 -9.04 -12.45 -2.08
C ASN A 32 -9.60 -12.65 -0.66
N GLY A 33 -10.42 -11.72 -0.17
CA GLY A 33 -10.99 -11.79 1.17
C GLY A 33 -9.99 -11.56 2.29
N LEU A 34 -8.90 -10.84 2.01
CA LEU A 34 -7.78 -10.67 2.95
C LEU A 34 -7.61 -9.24 3.46
N LYS A 35 -8.46 -8.30 3.02
CA LYS A 35 -8.27 -6.89 3.37
C LYS A 35 -8.33 -6.65 4.87
N GLU A 36 -9.14 -7.41 5.61
CA GLU A 36 -9.25 -7.22 7.05
C GLU A 36 -7.92 -7.44 7.79
N PHE A 37 -7.03 -8.24 7.22
CA PHE A 37 -5.71 -8.52 7.83
C PHE A 37 -4.74 -7.34 7.73
N ILE A 38 -5.02 -6.37 6.88
CA ILE A 38 -4.25 -5.12 6.84
C ILE A 38 -4.96 -3.98 7.56
N ASP A 39 -6.29 -4.04 7.66
CA ASP A 39 -7.08 -3.04 8.36
C ASP A 39 -7.02 -3.21 9.88
N HIS A 40 -6.86 -4.45 10.34
CA HIS A 40 -6.85 -4.80 11.75
C HIS A 40 -5.72 -5.77 12.08
N ASP A 41 -5.16 -5.62 13.26
CA ASP A 41 -4.16 -6.57 13.76
C ASP A 41 -4.88 -7.78 14.36
N ILE A 42 -5.24 -8.72 13.50
CA ILE A 42 -6.01 -9.90 13.90
C ILE A 42 -5.13 -10.84 14.70
N PRO A 43 -5.47 -11.11 15.97
CA PRO A 43 -4.61 -11.94 16.82
C PRO A 43 -4.61 -13.40 16.38
N LYS A 44 -3.48 -14.06 16.65
CA LYS A 44 -3.34 -15.48 16.39
C LYS A 44 -4.31 -16.26 17.28
N PRO A 45 -5.15 -17.16 16.70
CA PRO A 45 -6.05 -17.98 17.51
C PRO A 45 -5.30 -18.89 18.48
N LEU A 46 -5.98 -19.27 19.56
CA LEU A 46 -5.40 -20.19 20.55
C LEU A 46 -5.17 -21.56 19.94
N ALA A 47 -4.18 -22.29 20.48
CA ALA A 47 -3.89 -23.66 20.04
C ALA A 47 -5.08 -24.59 20.21
N SER A 48 -5.96 -24.30 21.19
CA SER A 48 -7.19 -25.07 21.41
C SER A 48 -8.21 -24.89 20.29
N ASP A 49 -8.13 -23.79 19.53
CA ASP A 49 -8.99 -23.53 18.39
C ASP A 49 -8.28 -23.94 17.10
N ALA A 50 -7.99 -25.23 16.98
CA ALA A 50 -7.13 -25.77 15.93
C ALA A 50 -7.58 -25.39 14.51
N LYS A 51 -8.91 -25.43 14.26
CA LYS A 51 -9.46 -25.09 12.95
C LYS A 51 -9.23 -23.62 12.60
N ASP A 52 -9.50 -22.72 13.55
CA ASP A 52 -9.31 -21.30 13.35
C ASP A 52 -7.83 -20.95 13.20
N LEU A 53 -6.98 -21.64 13.96
CA LEU A 53 -5.53 -21.45 13.87
C LEU A 53 -4.99 -21.82 12.49
N VAL A 54 -5.44 -22.96 11.94
CA VAL A 54 -5.02 -23.40 10.60
C VAL A 54 -5.46 -22.38 9.56
N GLU A 55 -6.71 -21.92 9.63
CA GLU A 55 -7.25 -20.94 8.70
C GLU A 55 -6.49 -19.61 8.80
N TRP A 56 -6.24 -19.13 10.01
CA TRP A 56 -5.48 -17.92 10.24
C TRP A 56 -4.08 -18.01 9.61
N ARG A 57 -3.39 -19.14 9.82
CA ARG A 57 -2.05 -19.35 9.25
C ARG A 57 -2.06 -19.33 7.72
N LYS A 58 -3.08 -19.95 7.11
CA LYS A 58 -3.23 -19.94 5.66
C LYS A 58 -3.43 -18.53 5.12
N CYS A 59 -4.31 -17.77 5.74
CA CYS A 59 -4.61 -16.40 5.32
C CYS A 59 -3.38 -15.51 5.47
N VAL A 60 -2.70 -15.59 6.61
CA VAL A 60 -1.50 -14.80 6.88
C VAL A 60 -0.40 -15.14 5.87
N ALA A 61 -0.15 -16.43 5.62
CA ALA A 61 0.88 -16.85 4.68
C ALA A 61 0.58 -16.40 3.25
N LYS A 62 -0.66 -16.56 2.82
CA LYS A 62 -1.10 -16.14 1.49
C LYS A 62 -0.92 -14.64 1.31
N GLU A 63 -1.36 -13.85 2.27
CA GLU A 63 -1.30 -12.40 2.18
C GLU A 63 0.13 -11.88 2.23
N ARG A 64 0.96 -12.46 3.11
CA ARG A 64 2.38 -12.11 3.14
C ARG A 64 3.03 -12.36 1.78
N ARG A 65 2.72 -13.49 1.15
CA ARG A 65 3.23 -13.80 -0.18
C ARG A 65 2.77 -12.79 -1.22
N ILE A 66 1.48 -12.44 -1.22
CA ILE A 66 0.93 -11.47 -2.16
C ILE A 66 1.65 -10.12 -2.02
N ILE A 67 1.84 -9.65 -0.78
CA ILE A 67 2.51 -8.38 -0.53
C ILE A 67 3.98 -8.44 -0.95
N LEU A 68 4.69 -9.52 -0.58
CA LEU A 68 6.10 -9.65 -0.92
C LEU A 68 6.34 -9.74 -2.43
N GLU A 69 5.44 -10.42 -3.15
CA GLU A 69 5.53 -10.50 -4.60
C GLU A 69 5.14 -9.20 -5.29
N GLY A 70 4.38 -8.35 -4.61
CA GLY A 70 3.92 -7.07 -5.12
C GLY A 70 4.89 -5.92 -4.92
N VAL A 71 6.09 -6.15 -4.39
CA VAL A 71 7.09 -5.10 -4.16
C VAL A 71 8.43 -5.51 -4.76
N ARG A 72 9.25 -4.51 -5.11
CA ARG A 72 10.58 -4.77 -5.62
C ARG A 72 11.50 -5.28 -4.52
N VAL A 73 12.58 -5.96 -4.89
CA VAL A 73 13.47 -6.65 -3.96
C VAL A 73 14.05 -5.73 -2.89
N HIS A 74 14.38 -4.50 -3.24
CA HIS A 74 14.94 -3.56 -2.25
C HIS A 74 13.93 -3.20 -1.16
N ILE A 75 12.63 -3.27 -1.47
CA ILE A 75 11.57 -3.03 -0.49
C ILE A 75 11.32 -4.28 0.35
N VAL A 76 11.42 -5.46 -0.26
CA VAL A 76 11.32 -6.73 0.47
C VAL A 76 12.25 -6.75 1.67
N LEU A 77 13.47 -6.25 1.50
CA LEU A 77 14.46 -6.21 2.58
C LEU A 77 14.00 -5.42 3.80
N ASN A 78 13.10 -4.46 3.61
CA ASN A 78 12.55 -3.65 4.70
C ASN A 78 11.35 -4.27 5.40
N ILE A 79 10.67 -5.22 4.76
CA ILE A 79 9.41 -5.75 5.31
C ILE A 79 9.43 -7.26 5.54
N HIS A 80 10.40 -7.99 5.01
CA HIS A 80 10.40 -9.47 5.08
C HIS A 80 10.47 -9.99 6.53
N SER A 81 11.04 -9.21 7.44
CA SER A 81 11.14 -9.60 8.85
C SER A 81 9.82 -9.49 9.61
N LYS A 82 8.84 -8.79 9.05
CA LYS A 82 7.53 -8.65 9.68
C LYS A 82 6.75 -9.96 9.54
N LYS A 83 6.17 -10.42 10.63
CA LYS A 83 5.51 -11.73 10.67
C LYS A 83 4.07 -11.72 10.24
N THR A 84 3.41 -10.57 10.24
CA THR A 84 1.99 -10.46 9.91
C THR A 84 1.78 -9.48 8.77
N PRO A 85 0.71 -9.65 7.97
CA PRO A 85 0.35 -8.69 6.93
C PRO A 85 0.12 -7.29 7.49
N PHE A 86 -0.49 -7.18 8.66
CA PHE A 86 -0.73 -5.90 9.31
C PHE A 86 0.59 -5.16 9.58
N ALA A 87 1.59 -5.86 10.14
CA ALA A 87 2.90 -5.27 10.41
C ALA A 87 3.63 -4.88 9.12
N MET A 88 3.53 -5.71 8.08
CA MET A 88 4.11 -5.41 6.77
C MET A 88 3.48 -4.18 6.15
N TRP A 89 2.16 -4.10 6.17
CA TRP A 89 1.42 -2.96 5.62
C TRP A 89 1.73 -1.68 6.37
N LYS A 90 1.77 -1.76 7.69
CA LYS A 90 2.13 -0.62 8.53
C LYS A 90 3.54 -0.12 8.22
N ALA A 91 4.49 -1.03 8.04
CA ALA A 91 5.86 -0.66 7.70
C ALA A 91 5.92 0.07 6.36
N LEU A 92 5.16 -0.40 5.37
CA LEU A 92 5.07 0.27 4.07
C LEU A 92 4.41 1.64 4.19
N THR A 93 3.35 1.74 4.98
CA THR A 93 2.67 3.00 5.22
C THR A 93 3.60 4.01 5.89
N ASP A 94 4.32 3.58 6.92
CA ASP A 94 5.28 4.44 7.61
C ASP A 94 6.39 4.90 6.70
N LEU A 95 6.83 4.03 5.79
CA LEU A 95 7.94 4.33 4.90
C LEU A 95 7.55 5.29 3.76
N PHE A 96 6.36 5.11 3.19
CA PHE A 96 5.97 5.81 1.97
C PHE A 96 4.82 6.79 2.12
N GLN A 97 3.85 6.52 2.97
CA GLN A 97 2.65 7.36 3.09
C GLN A 97 3.02 8.76 3.61
N ASN A 98 3.79 8.83 4.68
CA ASN A 98 4.21 10.11 5.25
C ASN A 98 5.04 10.92 4.27
N SER A 99 5.94 10.27 3.55
CA SER A 99 6.77 10.92 2.54
C SER A 99 5.92 11.42 1.37
N SER A 100 4.93 10.63 0.96
CA SER A 100 4.01 11.01 -0.12
C SER A 100 3.18 12.22 0.28
N ASP A 101 2.66 12.25 1.49
CA ASP A 101 1.86 13.37 1.98
C ASP A 101 2.69 14.63 2.09
N HIS A 102 3.92 14.53 2.58
CA HIS A 102 4.84 15.65 2.66
C HIS A 102 5.14 16.22 1.26
N ARG A 103 5.38 15.34 0.30
CA ARG A 103 5.63 15.73 -1.09
C ARG A 103 4.43 16.47 -1.69
N LYS A 104 3.21 16.01 -1.38
CA LYS A 104 1.99 16.69 -1.83
C LYS A 104 1.87 18.09 -1.24
N LEU A 105 2.22 18.26 0.02
CA LEU A 105 2.21 19.56 0.66
C LEU A 105 3.20 20.52 0.01
N GLU A 106 4.41 20.05 -0.25
CA GLU A 106 5.41 20.86 -0.94
C GLU A 106 4.95 21.31 -2.31
N LEU A 107 4.34 20.42 -3.08
CA LEU A 107 3.80 20.75 -4.38
C LEU A 107 2.67 21.77 -4.29
N LYS A 108 1.80 21.65 -3.30
CA LYS A 108 0.72 22.60 -3.08
C LYS A 108 1.25 23.98 -2.74
N ASP A 109 2.27 24.08 -1.91
CA ASP A 109 2.88 25.35 -1.54
C ASP A 109 3.53 26.02 -2.75
N LYS A 110 4.30 25.27 -3.53
CA LYS A 110 4.90 25.78 -4.78
C LYS A 110 3.83 26.23 -5.75
N PHE A 111 2.77 25.45 -5.88
CA PHE A 111 1.66 25.78 -6.78
C PHE A 111 0.93 27.04 -6.32
N ARG A 112 0.75 27.23 -5.03
CA ARG A 112 0.12 28.42 -4.48
C ARG A 112 0.91 29.68 -4.83
N ASN A 113 2.21 29.62 -4.73
CA ASN A 113 3.09 30.73 -5.11
C ASN A 113 2.99 31.05 -6.60
N ILE A 114 2.95 30.03 -7.45
CA ILE A 114 2.79 30.20 -8.89
C ILE A 114 1.43 30.80 -9.22
N LYS A 115 0.38 30.39 -8.50
CA LYS A 115 -0.98 30.92 -8.68
C LYS A 115 -1.03 32.43 -8.51
N MET A 116 -0.31 32.95 -7.50
CA MET A 116 -0.26 34.39 -7.26
C MET A 116 0.34 35.15 -8.43
N GLU A 117 1.21 34.52 -9.19
CA GLU A 117 1.86 35.14 -10.34
C GLU A 117 1.12 34.96 -11.66
N LYS A 118 0.52 33.78 -11.87
CA LYS A 118 0.00 33.37 -13.17
C LYS A 118 -1.52 33.14 -13.25
N GLY A 119 -2.21 33.10 -12.13
CA GLY A 119 -3.66 33.06 -12.10
C GLY A 119 -4.28 31.65 -12.14
N ASP A 120 -5.59 31.64 -12.41
CA ASP A 120 -6.44 30.46 -12.15
C ASP A 120 -6.25 29.27 -13.10
N SER A 121 -5.75 29.50 -14.31
CA SER A 121 -5.61 28.43 -15.30
C SER A 121 -4.64 27.33 -14.82
N ILE A 122 -3.59 27.72 -14.13
CA ILE A 122 -2.62 26.79 -13.57
C ILE A 122 -3.24 26.02 -12.40
N LEU A 123 -4.04 26.71 -11.60
CA LEU A 123 -4.75 26.09 -10.49
C LEU A 123 -5.72 25.00 -11.00
N LYS A 124 -6.46 25.28 -12.05
CA LYS A 124 -7.34 24.29 -12.67
C LYS A 124 -6.60 23.07 -13.14
N TYR A 125 -5.49 23.27 -13.82
CA TYR A 125 -4.67 22.19 -14.33
C TYR A 125 -4.16 21.31 -13.18
N PHE A 126 -3.65 21.93 -12.14
CA PHE A 126 -3.13 21.21 -10.98
C PHE A 126 -4.22 20.44 -10.25
N THR A 127 -5.38 21.05 -10.09
CA THR A 127 -6.53 20.41 -9.43
C THR A 127 -6.97 19.15 -10.19
N ASN A 128 -7.09 19.25 -11.51
CA ASN A 128 -7.45 18.11 -12.34
C ASN A 128 -6.41 17.00 -12.24
N PHE A 129 -5.14 17.34 -12.21
CA PHE A 129 -4.06 16.39 -12.08
C PHE A 129 -4.10 15.65 -10.74
N THR A 130 -4.39 16.35 -9.66
CA THR A 130 -4.41 15.75 -8.33
C THR A 130 -5.66 14.93 -8.05
N GLN A 131 -6.73 15.12 -8.81
CA GLN A 131 -7.96 14.34 -8.68
C GLN A 131 -7.88 12.96 -9.33
N CYS A 132 -6.90 12.74 -10.15
CA CYS A 132 -6.70 11.43 -10.80
C CYS A 132 -5.97 10.40 -9.93
#